data_b57a1ddf9869d85ce60a0cebc1f22d92
#
_entry.id   b57a1ddf9869d85ce60a0cebc1f22d92
#
_cell.length_a   1.000
_cell.length_b   1.000
_cell.length_c   1.000
_cell.angle_alpha   90.00
_cell.angle_beta   90.00
_cell.angle_gamma   90.00
#
_symmetry.space_group_name_H-M   'P 1'
#
loop_
_entity.id
_entity.type
_entity.pdbx_description
1 polymer ?
#
loop_
_entity_poly.entity_id
_entity_poly.type
_entity_poly.pdbx_seq_one_letter_code
_entity_poly.pdbx_strand_id
1 'polypeptide(L)'
;ERDIDGAEAWLVRKGSKAIITVNSKLYEQGRKHFAIAHELGHFELHNDSQFVICSDEDMHAWNRSKSQEIEANEFASCILMPEVIFSRYIKKEAPNMERVSELSGEFRTTLTATAIRYIQLSSEPCAIAISKNGTLKWYKKSDCFEFHLKVGEKLSPDTYAFDYFDGKELPTRPRKVPATGWIAGEIDSDGEIIEHSVALKSYDVVLSLLWIDKEIRRKYQERDDDEPEYDLTSKFTPDGKRRQW
;
A
#
# COMPACT_ATOMS: atom_id res chain seq x y z
N GLU A 1 -16.03 -12.69 22.22
CA GLU A 1 -14.57 -12.55 22.32
C GLU A 1 -14.01 -13.63 23.23
N ARG A 2 -12.82 -14.15 22.91
CA ARG A 2 -12.08 -15.13 23.72
C ARG A 2 -10.59 -14.87 23.59
N ASP A 3 -9.81 -15.37 24.54
CA ASP A 3 -8.36 -15.43 24.40
C ASP A 3 -8.02 -16.49 23.34
N ILE A 4 -7.30 -16.09 22.29
CA ILE A 4 -6.91 -16.92 21.15
C ILE A 4 -5.41 -16.76 20.97
N ASP A 5 -4.67 -17.87 20.97
CA ASP A 5 -3.23 -17.82 20.68
C ASP A 5 -2.97 -17.87 19.18
N GLY A 6 -2.13 -16.97 18.69
CA GLY A 6 -1.63 -16.96 17.32
C GLY A 6 -2.64 -16.57 16.24
N ALA A 7 -3.82 -16.02 16.61
CA ALA A 7 -4.79 -15.53 15.63
C ALA A 7 -5.54 -14.29 16.13
N GLU A 8 -5.97 -13.44 15.21
CA GLU A 8 -6.84 -12.29 15.53
C GLU A 8 -8.30 -12.67 15.62
N ALA A 9 -8.74 -13.59 14.78
CA ALA A 9 -10.07 -14.19 14.81
C ALA A 9 -10.02 -15.58 14.20
N TRP A 10 -11.10 -16.32 14.36
CA TRP A 10 -11.34 -17.55 13.64
C TRP A 10 -12.82 -17.76 13.35
N LEU A 11 -13.09 -18.48 12.28
CA LEU A 11 -14.42 -18.86 11.83
C LEU A 11 -14.63 -20.36 12.02
N VAL A 12 -15.75 -20.73 12.64
CA VAL A 12 -16.25 -22.11 12.70
C VAL A 12 -17.60 -22.17 12.00
N ARG A 13 -17.70 -22.95 10.92
CA ARG A 13 -18.92 -23.12 10.14
C ARG A 13 -19.59 -24.47 10.43
N LYS A 14 -20.94 -24.44 10.51
CA LYS A 14 -21.76 -25.64 10.53
C LYS A 14 -23.00 -25.42 9.65
N GLY A 15 -22.92 -25.92 8.41
CA GLY A 15 -23.96 -25.68 7.40
C GLY A 15 -24.09 -24.19 7.07
N SER A 16 -25.31 -23.66 7.17
CA SER A 16 -25.61 -22.23 6.93
C SER A 16 -25.35 -21.33 8.14
N LYS A 17 -24.79 -21.83 9.22
CA LYS A 17 -24.50 -21.06 10.44
C LYS A 17 -23.00 -21.02 10.66
N ALA A 18 -22.52 -19.90 11.19
CA ALA A 18 -21.13 -19.75 11.60
C ALA A 18 -21.01 -19.01 12.93
N ILE A 19 -19.87 -19.22 13.59
CA ILE A 19 -19.47 -18.47 14.77
C ILE A 19 -18.11 -17.86 14.46
N ILE A 20 -18.04 -16.54 14.50
CA ILE A 20 -16.77 -15.79 14.44
C ILE A 20 -16.35 -15.51 15.89
N THR A 21 -15.16 -15.96 16.25
CA THR A 21 -14.55 -15.69 17.54
C THR A 21 -13.39 -14.72 17.36
N VAL A 22 -13.40 -13.61 18.09
CA VAL A 22 -12.37 -12.56 18.01
C VAL A 22 -11.49 -12.64 19.23
N ASN A 23 -10.19 -12.42 19.05
CA ASN A 23 -9.22 -12.40 20.11
C ASN A 23 -9.48 -11.24 21.07
N SER A 24 -9.71 -11.56 22.35
CA SER A 24 -9.98 -10.57 23.40
C SER A 24 -8.75 -9.68 23.68
N LYS A 25 -7.53 -10.10 23.28
CA LYS A 25 -6.30 -9.33 23.41
C LYS A 25 -6.13 -8.24 22.33
N LEU A 26 -6.99 -8.20 21.32
CA LEU A 26 -7.01 -7.09 20.37
C LEU A 26 -7.62 -5.86 21.03
N TYR A 27 -6.80 -4.89 21.37
CA TYR A 27 -7.27 -3.64 21.99
C TYR A 27 -7.75 -2.61 20.98
N GLU A 28 -7.18 -2.64 19.77
CA GLU A 28 -7.51 -1.71 18.69
C GLU A 28 -8.82 -2.09 18.01
N GLN A 29 -9.82 -1.21 18.08
CA GLN A 29 -11.16 -1.48 17.51
C GLN A 29 -11.11 -1.69 16.00
N GLY A 30 -10.28 -0.94 15.29
CA GLY A 30 -10.12 -1.09 13.84
C GLY A 30 -9.63 -2.49 13.45
N ARG A 31 -8.72 -3.09 14.22
CA ARG A 31 -8.28 -4.49 14.02
C ARG A 31 -9.41 -5.49 14.29
N LYS A 32 -10.16 -5.30 15.37
CA LYS A 32 -11.34 -6.16 15.66
C LYS A 32 -12.35 -6.13 14.51
N HIS A 33 -12.68 -4.93 14.02
CA HIS A 33 -13.64 -4.79 12.92
C HIS A 33 -13.11 -5.46 11.66
N PHE A 34 -11.83 -5.27 11.34
CA PHE A 34 -11.22 -5.88 10.16
C PHE A 34 -11.21 -7.40 10.28
N ALA A 35 -10.80 -7.95 11.44
CA ALA A 35 -10.80 -9.38 11.69
C ALA A 35 -12.21 -10.01 11.55
N ILE A 36 -13.25 -9.37 12.10
CA ILE A 36 -14.63 -9.83 11.94
C ILE A 36 -15.06 -9.81 10.47
N ALA A 37 -14.78 -8.72 9.76
CA ALA A 37 -15.17 -8.57 8.37
C ALA A 37 -14.41 -9.53 7.44
N HIS A 38 -13.15 -9.84 7.74
CA HIS A 38 -12.32 -10.81 7.05
C HIS A 38 -12.89 -12.23 7.19
N GLU A 39 -13.23 -12.66 8.43
CA GLU A 39 -13.87 -13.95 8.67
C GLU A 39 -15.25 -14.05 8.02
N LEU A 40 -15.98 -12.94 7.98
CA LEU A 40 -17.23 -12.87 7.23
C LEU A 40 -16.98 -13.05 5.72
N GLY A 41 -15.90 -12.52 5.18
CA GLY A 41 -15.47 -12.74 3.80
C GLY A 41 -15.24 -14.22 3.52
N HIS A 42 -14.53 -14.93 4.38
CA HIS A 42 -14.40 -16.39 4.26
C HIS A 42 -15.74 -17.12 4.34
N PHE A 43 -16.64 -16.65 5.19
CA PHE A 43 -17.99 -17.25 5.28
C PHE A 43 -18.79 -17.08 4.00
N GLU A 44 -18.78 -15.90 3.40
CA GLU A 44 -19.60 -15.59 2.23
C GLU A 44 -19.01 -16.12 0.92
N LEU A 45 -17.67 -16.07 0.77
CA LEU A 45 -16.99 -16.36 -0.50
C LEU A 45 -16.48 -17.81 -0.58
N HIS A 46 -16.15 -18.46 0.55
CA HIS A 46 -15.42 -19.73 0.57
C HIS A 46 -16.25 -20.83 1.24
N ASN A 47 -17.15 -21.43 0.49
CA ASN A 47 -18.11 -22.41 1.00
C ASN A 47 -17.50 -23.75 1.45
N ASP A 48 -16.30 -24.10 0.98
CA ASP A 48 -15.71 -25.43 1.18
C ASP A 48 -14.87 -25.56 2.46
N SER A 49 -14.67 -24.48 3.20
CA SER A 49 -13.84 -24.47 4.39
C SER A 49 -14.69 -24.69 5.66
N GLN A 50 -14.56 -25.86 6.29
CA GLN A 50 -15.23 -26.14 7.57
C GLN A 50 -14.57 -25.44 8.76
N PHE A 51 -13.27 -25.17 8.67
CA PHE A 51 -12.46 -24.48 9.66
C PHE A 51 -11.51 -23.53 8.95
N VAL A 52 -11.54 -22.27 9.29
CA VAL A 52 -10.55 -21.26 8.89
C VAL A 52 -9.93 -20.68 10.15
N ILE A 53 -8.62 -20.80 10.29
CA ILE A 53 -7.83 -20.13 11.32
C ILE A 53 -6.94 -19.15 10.58
N CYS A 54 -7.21 -17.85 10.75
CA CYS A 54 -6.41 -16.80 10.14
C CYS A 54 -5.38 -16.29 11.14
N SER A 55 -4.12 -16.49 10.83
CA SER A 55 -3.01 -15.98 11.65
C SER A 55 -2.84 -14.47 11.46
N ASP A 56 -2.12 -13.83 12.39
CA ASP A 56 -1.73 -12.43 12.26
C ASP A 56 -0.97 -12.16 10.94
N GLU A 57 -0.19 -13.13 10.47
CA GLU A 57 0.55 -13.05 9.21
C GLU A 57 -0.37 -13.09 7.99
N ASP A 58 -1.43 -13.87 8.01
CA ASP A 58 -2.42 -13.98 6.93
C ASP A 58 -3.20 -12.68 6.76
N MET A 59 -3.58 -12.03 7.85
CA MET A 59 -4.30 -10.75 7.83
C MET A 59 -3.44 -9.56 7.41
N HIS A 60 -2.12 -9.65 7.62
CA HIS A 60 -1.16 -8.66 7.13
C HIS A 60 -0.56 -9.01 5.76
N ALA A 61 -0.82 -10.20 5.25
CA ALA A 61 -0.32 -10.69 3.97
C ALA A 61 -1.12 -10.16 2.77
N TRP A 62 -1.15 -8.85 2.59
CA TRP A 62 -1.66 -8.23 1.35
C TRP A 62 -0.86 -8.64 0.11
N ASN A 63 0.19 -9.43 0.27
CA ASN A 63 1.12 -9.72 -0.81
C ASN A 63 1.53 -11.19 -0.95
N ARG A 64 1.00 -12.11 -0.15
CA ARG A 64 1.38 -13.54 -0.29
C ARG A 64 0.28 -14.48 0.10
N SER A 65 0.15 -15.49 -0.72
CA SER A 65 -0.54 -16.75 -0.57
C SER A 65 -2.04 -16.72 -0.80
N LYS A 66 -2.58 -17.80 -0.96
CA LYS A 66 -3.93 -18.28 -1.16
C LYS A 66 -4.90 -17.17 -1.63
N SER A 67 -5.37 -17.30 -2.84
CA SER A 67 -6.41 -16.45 -3.46
C SER A 67 -7.53 -16.08 -2.47
N GLN A 68 -7.91 -17.01 -1.59
CA GLN A 68 -8.95 -16.85 -0.60
C GLN A 68 -8.66 -15.78 0.46
N GLU A 69 -7.41 -15.65 0.92
CA GLU A 69 -7.03 -14.60 1.89
C GLU A 69 -7.10 -13.20 1.27
N ILE A 70 -6.67 -13.09 0.01
CA ILE A 70 -6.76 -11.83 -0.74
C ILE A 70 -8.23 -11.44 -0.92
N GLU A 71 -9.09 -12.39 -1.31
CA GLU A 71 -10.53 -12.16 -1.49
C GLU A 71 -11.22 -11.78 -0.18
N ALA A 72 -10.87 -12.42 0.94
CA ALA A 72 -11.39 -12.08 2.25
C ALA A 72 -10.93 -10.69 2.72
N ASN A 73 -9.68 -10.31 2.46
CA ASN A 73 -9.15 -8.98 2.74
C ASN A 73 -9.86 -7.90 1.89
N GLU A 74 -10.09 -8.17 0.61
CA GLU A 74 -10.84 -7.25 -0.26
C GLU A 74 -12.29 -7.11 0.20
N PHE A 75 -12.95 -8.21 0.55
CA PHE A 75 -14.30 -8.20 1.11
C PHE A 75 -14.35 -7.34 2.38
N ALA A 76 -13.43 -7.57 3.33
CA ALA A 76 -13.35 -6.79 4.56
C ALA A 76 -13.16 -5.29 4.28
N SER A 77 -12.27 -4.96 3.36
CA SER A 77 -12.03 -3.58 2.95
C SER A 77 -13.28 -2.94 2.31
N CYS A 78 -13.97 -3.66 1.45
CA CYS A 78 -15.18 -3.17 0.77
C CYS A 78 -16.38 -2.99 1.72
N ILE A 79 -16.57 -3.89 2.69
CA ILE A 79 -17.71 -3.78 3.61
C ILE A 79 -17.49 -2.69 4.68
N LEU A 80 -16.25 -2.54 5.16
CA LEU A 80 -15.91 -1.51 6.15
C LEU A 80 -15.78 -0.11 5.53
N MET A 81 -15.29 -0.03 4.29
CA MET A 81 -15.03 1.21 3.57
C MET A 81 -15.66 1.14 2.17
N PRO A 82 -17.01 1.15 2.04
CA PRO A 82 -17.69 1.05 0.77
C PRO A 82 -17.27 2.19 -0.17
N GLU A 83 -16.94 1.85 -1.42
CA GLU A 83 -16.42 2.80 -2.41
C GLU A 83 -17.32 4.02 -2.58
N VAL A 84 -18.64 3.82 -2.72
CA VAL A 84 -19.62 4.89 -2.91
C VAL A 84 -19.62 5.93 -1.79
N ILE A 85 -19.28 5.50 -0.57
CA ILE A 85 -19.18 6.38 0.60
C ILE A 85 -17.76 6.94 0.71
N PHE A 86 -16.75 6.08 0.68
CA PHE A 86 -15.37 6.44 0.90
C PHE A 86 -14.83 7.43 -0.15
N SER A 87 -15.20 7.26 -1.43
CA SER A 87 -14.80 8.17 -2.52
C SER A 87 -15.24 9.61 -2.34
N ARG A 88 -16.31 9.85 -1.56
CA ARG A 88 -16.78 11.23 -1.25
C ARG A 88 -15.79 11.98 -0.34
N TYR A 89 -14.98 11.24 0.40
CA TYR A 89 -13.97 11.76 1.31
C TYR A 89 -12.59 11.89 0.67
N ILE A 90 -12.35 11.16 -0.44
CA ILE A 90 -11.14 11.31 -1.25
C ILE A 90 -11.37 12.48 -2.19
N LYS A 91 -11.01 13.67 -1.72
CA LYS A 91 -11.09 14.87 -2.55
C LYS A 91 -9.94 14.88 -3.56
N LYS A 92 -10.05 15.73 -4.58
CA LYS A 92 -8.98 16.06 -5.54
C LYS A 92 -7.86 16.92 -4.88
N GLU A 93 -7.50 16.58 -3.67
CA GLU A 93 -6.42 17.22 -2.91
C GLU A 93 -5.21 16.29 -2.91
N ALA A 94 -4.03 16.86 -2.73
CA ALA A 94 -2.80 16.07 -2.61
C ALA A 94 -2.94 15.02 -1.50
N PRO A 95 -2.52 13.77 -1.74
CA PRO A 95 -2.54 12.73 -0.73
C PRO A 95 -1.76 13.15 0.53
N ASN A 96 -2.27 12.85 1.71
CA ASN A 96 -1.56 13.09 2.97
C ASN A 96 -2.00 12.14 4.08
N MET A 97 -1.12 11.86 5.03
CA MET A 97 -1.39 10.92 6.12
C MET A 97 -2.36 11.47 7.17
N GLU A 98 -2.48 12.78 7.31
CA GLU A 98 -3.47 13.39 8.21
C GLU A 98 -4.87 13.00 7.75
N ARG A 99 -5.13 13.13 6.44
CA ARG A 99 -6.42 12.73 5.84
C ARG A 99 -6.69 11.24 5.99
N VAL A 100 -5.69 10.39 5.76
CA VAL A 100 -5.80 8.96 5.98
C VAL A 100 -6.12 8.64 7.45
N SER A 101 -5.50 9.35 8.39
CA SER A 101 -5.75 9.21 9.83
C SER A 101 -7.18 9.62 10.22
N GLU A 102 -7.68 10.75 9.70
CA GLU A 102 -9.07 11.17 9.91
C GLU A 102 -10.05 10.11 9.42
N LEU A 103 -9.84 9.59 8.20
CA LEU A 103 -10.68 8.54 7.63
C LEU A 103 -10.61 7.23 8.41
N SER A 104 -9.45 6.87 8.95
CA SER A 104 -9.34 5.68 9.80
C SER A 104 -10.20 5.77 11.06
N GLY A 105 -10.29 6.96 11.65
CA GLY A 105 -11.19 7.26 12.77
C GLY A 105 -12.66 7.22 12.36
N GLU A 106 -13.02 7.85 11.24
CA GLU A 106 -14.39 7.92 10.73
C GLU A 106 -14.97 6.53 10.42
N PHE A 107 -14.19 5.70 9.71
CA PHE A 107 -14.59 4.35 9.33
C PHE A 107 -14.27 3.29 10.39
N ARG A 108 -13.64 3.68 11.50
CA ARG A 108 -13.21 2.77 12.59
C ARG A 108 -12.39 1.60 12.08
N THR A 109 -11.44 1.87 11.21
CA THR A 109 -10.53 0.90 10.61
C THR A 109 -9.08 1.19 11.04
N THR A 110 -8.14 0.30 10.74
CA THR A 110 -6.72 0.57 11.01
C THR A 110 -6.18 1.61 10.03
N LEU A 111 -5.15 2.37 10.45
CA LEU A 111 -4.49 3.34 9.58
C LEU A 111 -3.97 2.67 8.30
N THR A 112 -3.39 1.47 8.41
CA THR A 112 -2.87 0.71 7.25
C THR A 112 -3.98 0.29 6.28
N ALA A 113 -5.08 -0.28 6.77
CA ALA A 113 -6.20 -0.68 5.92
C ALA A 113 -6.82 0.52 5.20
N THR A 114 -6.96 1.64 5.93
CA THR A 114 -7.47 2.90 5.39
C THR A 114 -6.52 3.47 4.33
N ALA A 115 -5.21 3.44 4.57
CA ALA A 115 -4.21 3.91 3.61
C ALA A 115 -4.26 3.09 2.30
N ILE A 116 -4.37 1.76 2.41
CA ILE A 116 -4.51 0.87 1.25
C ILE A 116 -5.80 1.22 0.47
N ARG A 117 -6.93 1.36 1.16
CA ARG A 117 -8.21 1.71 0.53
C ARG A 117 -8.14 3.09 -0.13
N TYR A 118 -7.47 4.05 0.52
CA TYR A 118 -7.27 5.39 0.01
C TYR A 118 -6.55 5.37 -1.35
N ILE A 119 -5.41 4.66 -1.47
CA ILE A 119 -4.67 4.60 -2.74
C ILE A 119 -5.38 3.77 -3.81
N GLN A 120 -6.12 2.72 -3.45
CA GLN A 120 -6.92 1.94 -4.39
C GLN A 120 -7.98 2.79 -5.10
N LEU A 121 -8.54 3.78 -4.40
CA LEU A 121 -9.60 4.66 -4.92
C LEU A 121 -9.07 6.04 -5.33
N SER A 122 -7.77 6.30 -5.19
CA SER A 122 -7.14 7.56 -5.56
C SER A 122 -6.92 7.65 -7.07
N SER A 123 -7.24 8.81 -7.64
CA SER A 123 -6.88 9.18 -9.01
C SER A 123 -5.50 9.83 -9.12
N GLU A 124 -4.80 10.02 -7.99
CA GLU A 124 -3.45 10.57 -7.97
C GLU A 124 -2.40 9.45 -7.99
N PRO A 125 -1.25 9.66 -8.64
CA PRO A 125 -0.15 8.69 -8.65
C PRO A 125 0.50 8.63 -7.27
N CYS A 126 0.04 7.68 -6.47
CA CYS A 126 0.50 7.50 -5.09
C CYS A 126 0.71 6.02 -4.75
N ALA A 127 1.50 5.79 -3.72
CA ALA A 127 1.78 4.47 -3.17
C ALA A 127 1.83 4.53 -1.65
N ILE A 128 1.49 3.42 -1.00
CA ILE A 128 1.72 3.21 0.42
C ILE A 128 2.78 2.13 0.60
N ALA A 129 3.74 2.37 1.48
CA ALA A 129 4.87 1.48 1.73
C ALA A 129 4.99 1.16 3.22
N ILE A 130 5.31 -0.09 3.56
CA ILE A 130 5.63 -0.52 4.92
C ILE A 130 7.11 -0.89 4.99
N SER A 131 7.80 -0.23 5.91
CA SER A 131 9.20 -0.51 6.23
C SER A 131 9.35 -1.02 7.66
N LYS A 132 10.23 -2.01 7.84
CA LYS A 132 10.55 -2.60 9.14
C LYS A 132 12.04 -2.92 9.22
N ASN A 133 12.67 -2.64 10.35
CA ASN A 133 14.10 -2.85 10.55
C ASN A 133 14.96 -2.20 9.44
N GLY A 134 14.59 -0.97 9.04
CA GLY A 134 15.31 -0.22 8.00
C GLY A 134 15.22 -0.82 6.59
N THR A 135 14.24 -1.68 6.31
CA THR A 135 14.05 -2.35 5.02
C THR A 135 12.62 -2.19 4.54
N LEU A 136 12.42 -1.89 3.26
CA LEU A 136 11.11 -1.85 2.64
C LEU A 136 10.57 -3.29 2.53
N LYS A 137 9.46 -3.59 3.20
CA LYS A 137 8.87 -4.94 3.23
C LYS A 137 7.88 -5.17 2.11
N TRP A 138 6.98 -4.24 1.88
CA TRP A 138 6.01 -4.28 0.80
C TRP A 138 5.44 -2.89 0.51
N TYR A 139 4.75 -2.75 -0.60
CA TYR A 139 3.98 -1.56 -0.95
C TYR A 139 2.71 -1.92 -1.73
N LYS A 140 1.77 -1.01 -1.74
CA LYS A 140 0.64 -0.96 -2.67
C LYS A 140 0.68 0.37 -3.40
N LYS A 141 0.24 0.38 -4.66
CA LYS A 141 0.21 1.60 -5.47
C LYS A 141 -1.14 1.78 -6.15
N SER A 142 -1.50 3.03 -6.45
CA SER A 142 -2.64 3.37 -7.30
C SER A 142 -2.35 2.96 -8.75
N ASP A 143 -3.40 2.78 -9.55
CA ASP A 143 -3.27 2.36 -10.95
C ASP A 143 -2.46 3.33 -11.80
N CYS A 144 -2.51 4.63 -11.45
CA CYS A 144 -1.76 5.68 -12.15
C CYS A 144 -0.34 5.92 -11.62
N PHE A 145 0.13 5.13 -10.63
CA PHE A 145 1.52 5.17 -10.18
C PHE A 145 2.35 4.16 -10.97
N GLU A 146 3.09 4.61 -11.97
CA GLU A 146 3.79 3.76 -12.95
C GLU A 146 5.03 3.07 -12.40
N PHE A 147 5.64 3.61 -11.34
CA PHE A 147 6.91 3.14 -10.80
C PHE A 147 6.77 1.89 -9.91
N HIS A 148 7.91 1.22 -9.70
CA HIS A 148 8.09 0.17 -8.71
C HIS A 148 8.98 0.65 -7.57
N LEU A 149 8.71 0.20 -6.34
CA LEU A 149 9.54 0.53 -5.19
C LEU A 149 10.54 -0.60 -4.88
N LYS A 150 11.64 -0.26 -4.20
CA LYS A 150 12.79 -1.12 -3.86
C LYS A 150 12.46 -2.14 -2.76
N VAL A 151 11.51 -3.06 -3.01
CA VAL A 151 11.11 -4.08 -2.03
C VAL A 151 12.25 -5.03 -1.71
N GLY A 152 12.46 -5.29 -0.42
CA GLY A 152 13.52 -6.16 0.08
C GLY A 152 14.87 -5.45 0.29
N GLU A 153 15.01 -4.22 -0.20
CA GLU A 153 16.21 -3.42 -0.03
C GLU A 153 16.18 -2.59 1.25
N LYS A 154 17.35 -2.19 1.73
CA LYS A 154 17.48 -1.20 2.81
C LYS A 154 16.99 0.16 2.33
N LEU A 155 16.34 0.89 3.23
CA LEU A 155 15.95 2.27 2.98
C LEU A 155 17.17 3.13 2.69
N SER A 156 17.03 4.06 1.74
CA SER A 156 18.06 5.07 1.47
C SER A 156 18.12 6.09 2.62
N PRO A 157 19.33 6.55 2.99
CA PRO A 157 19.49 7.67 3.92
C PRO A 157 18.78 8.97 3.50
N ASP A 158 18.41 9.08 2.24
CA ASP A 158 17.69 10.25 1.69
C ASP A 158 16.18 10.22 1.99
N THR A 159 15.68 9.18 2.68
CA THR A 159 14.25 9.02 3.00
C THR A 159 13.98 9.30 4.47
N TYR A 160 12.84 9.89 4.78
CA TYR A 160 12.43 10.10 6.18
C TYR A 160 12.07 8.77 6.88
N ALA A 161 11.61 7.78 6.16
CA ALA A 161 11.42 6.44 6.74
C ALA A 161 12.73 5.85 7.27
N PHE A 162 13.88 6.13 6.64
CA PHE A 162 15.20 5.78 7.17
C PHE A 162 15.50 6.51 8.48
N ASP A 163 15.21 7.82 8.53
CA ASP A 163 15.47 8.66 9.71
C ASP A 163 14.83 8.09 10.99
N TYR A 164 13.64 7.49 10.91
CA TYR A 164 13.01 6.82 12.05
C TYR A 164 13.87 5.68 12.60
N PHE A 165 14.41 4.83 11.72
CA PHE A 165 15.25 3.70 12.13
C PHE A 165 16.65 4.15 12.56
N ASP A 166 17.07 5.35 12.17
CA ASP A 166 18.30 6.02 12.63
C ASP A 166 18.07 6.81 13.94
N GLY A 167 16.88 6.72 14.53
CA GLY A 167 16.55 7.33 15.82
C GLY A 167 16.15 8.81 15.73
N LYS A 168 15.85 9.34 14.53
CA LYS A 168 15.39 10.71 14.32
C LYS A 168 13.86 10.78 14.34
N GLU A 169 13.34 11.98 14.55
CA GLU A 169 11.90 12.24 14.46
C GLU A 169 11.44 12.39 13.02
N LEU A 170 10.26 11.83 12.72
CA LEU A 170 9.62 11.97 11.41
C LEU A 170 9.01 13.38 11.26
N PRO A 171 9.08 13.99 10.06
CA PRO A 171 8.37 15.23 9.78
C PRO A 171 6.86 15.04 9.94
N THR A 172 6.21 16.03 10.54
CA THR A 172 4.75 16.04 10.70
C THR A 172 3.99 16.43 9.43
N ARG A 173 4.71 16.88 8.40
CA ARG A 173 4.14 17.30 7.11
C ARG A 173 4.86 16.61 5.96
N PRO A 174 4.19 16.44 4.81
CA PRO A 174 4.82 15.91 3.61
C PRO A 174 6.09 16.68 3.23
N ARG A 175 7.08 15.97 2.72
CA ARG A 175 8.36 16.53 2.25
C ARG A 175 8.78 15.90 0.93
N LYS A 176 9.46 16.67 0.10
CA LYS A 176 10.13 16.18 -1.09
C LYS A 176 11.41 15.44 -0.68
N VAL A 177 11.63 14.31 -1.32
CA VAL A 177 12.85 13.49 -1.19
C VAL A 177 13.30 13.04 -2.59
N PRO A 178 14.58 12.69 -2.79
CA PRO A 178 15.03 12.11 -4.05
C PRO A 178 14.22 10.85 -4.39
N ALA A 179 13.68 10.80 -5.60
CA ALA A 179 12.91 9.65 -6.07
C ALA A 179 13.75 8.35 -6.08
N THR A 180 15.06 8.49 -6.32
CA THR A 180 16.03 7.40 -6.22
C THR A 180 16.08 6.73 -4.84
N GLY A 181 15.60 7.39 -3.78
CA GLY A 181 15.51 6.82 -2.44
C GLY A 181 14.45 5.70 -2.33
N TRP A 182 13.40 5.76 -3.15
CA TRP A 182 12.27 4.86 -3.09
C TRP A 182 12.07 3.99 -4.33
N ILE A 183 12.29 4.58 -5.52
CA ILE A 183 11.95 3.97 -6.81
C ILE A 183 13.08 3.05 -7.28
N ALA A 184 12.69 1.87 -7.77
CA ALA A 184 13.58 0.88 -8.37
C ALA A 184 13.78 1.17 -9.87
N GLY A 185 14.95 0.85 -10.41
CA GLY A 185 15.30 1.05 -11.80
C GLY A 185 15.98 2.39 -12.08
N GLU A 186 16.13 2.69 -13.35
CA GLU A 186 16.71 3.95 -13.80
C GLU A 186 15.69 5.08 -13.66
N ILE A 187 16.04 6.07 -12.90
CA ILE A 187 15.30 7.32 -12.73
C ILE A 187 16.30 8.46 -12.72
N ASP A 188 15.89 9.61 -13.18
CA ASP A 188 16.74 10.80 -13.15
C ASP A 188 17.26 11.10 -11.77
N SER A 189 18.56 11.41 -11.67
CA SER A 189 19.23 11.67 -10.39
C SER A 189 18.65 12.87 -9.62
N ASP A 190 18.00 13.79 -10.31
CA ASP A 190 17.35 14.99 -9.77
C ASP A 190 15.81 14.83 -9.67
N GLY A 191 15.31 13.61 -9.94
CA GLY A 191 13.90 13.27 -9.74
C GLY A 191 13.49 13.33 -8.28
N GLU A 192 12.30 13.87 -8.02
CA GLU A 192 11.74 14.01 -6.68
C GLU A 192 10.45 13.22 -6.54
N ILE A 193 10.17 12.75 -5.31
CA ILE A 193 8.89 12.22 -4.87
C ILE A 193 8.53 12.86 -3.53
N ILE A 194 7.24 12.96 -3.23
CA ILE A 194 6.81 13.47 -1.94
C ILE A 194 6.59 12.29 -1.00
N GLU A 195 7.14 12.38 0.19
CA GLU A 195 7.04 11.40 1.27
C GLU A 195 6.30 12.00 2.47
N HIS A 196 5.33 11.26 3.01
CA HIS A 196 4.72 11.53 4.31
C HIS A 196 4.67 10.24 5.11
N SER A 197 5.59 10.11 6.05
CA SER A 197 5.81 8.90 6.84
C SER A 197 5.31 9.05 8.26
N VAL A 198 4.71 7.99 8.81
CA VAL A 198 4.28 7.90 10.20
C VAL A 198 4.77 6.59 10.83
N ALA A 199 5.19 6.66 12.09
CA ALA A 199 5.65 5.50 12.83
C ALA A 199 4.48 4.79 13.51
N LEU A 200 4.32 3.51 13.26
CA LEU A 200 3.42 2.62 13.99
C LEU A 200 4.22 1.93 15.10
N LYS A 201 4.46 2.68 16.18
CA LYS A 201 5.40 2.31 17.26
C LYS A 201 5.12 0.93 17.88
N SER A 202 3.84 0.55 18.02
CA SER A 202 3.44 -0.75 18.58
C SER A 202 3.91 -1.95 17.74
N TYR A 203 4.24 -1.74 16.47
CA TYR A 203 4.65 -2.77 15.51
C TYR A 203 6.11 -2.61 15.06
N ASP A 204 6.76 -1.54 15.49
CA ASP A 204 8.11 -1.13 15.04
C ASP A 204 8.21 -1.07 13.51
N VAL A 205 7.24 -0.41 12.89
CA VAL A 205 7.18 -0.20 11.44
C VAL A 205 6.91 1.26 11.11
N VAL A 206 7.35 1.67 9.92
CA VAL A 206 7.01 2.97 9.32
C VAL A 206 6.04 2.73 8.16
N LEU A 207 4.94 3.47 8.18
CA LEU A 207 3.98 3.55 7.10
C LEU A 207 4.24 4.85 6.33
N SER A 208 4.62 4.75 5.07
CA SER A 208 4.97 5.88 4.20
C SER A 208 3.97 6.02 3.08
N LEU A 209 3.36 7.19 2.95
CA LEU A 209 2.58 7.59 1.79
C LEU A 209 3.50 8.38 0.86
N LEU A 210 3.59 7.90 -0.37
CA LEU A 210 4.44 8.45 -1.42
C LEU A 210 3.56 8.92 -2.57
N TRP A 211 3.86 10.08 -3.17
CA TRP A 211 3.15 10.51 -4.37
C TRP A 211 3.96 11.47 -5.22
N ILE A 212 3.56 11.58 -6.48
CA ILE A 212 4.12 12.49 -7.47
C ILE A 212 3.08 13.58 -7.73
N ASP A 213 3.38 14.81 -7.32
CA ASP A 213 2.46 15.91 -7.55
C ASP A 213 2.46 16.37 -9.04
N LYS A 214 1.55 17.29 -9.37
CA LYS A 214 1.40 17.77 -10.75
C LYS A 214 2.63 18.48 -11.28
N GLU A 215 3.37 19.18 -10.43
CA GLU A 215 4.58 19.91 -10.80
C GLU A 215 5.72 18.93 -11.11
N ILE A 216 5.89 17.93 -10.23
CA ILE A 216 6.87 16.87 -10.44
C ILE A 216 6.54 16.09 -11.72
N ARG A 217 5.25 15.69 -11.90
CA ARG A 217 4.78 14.97 -13.09
C ARG A 217 5.06 15.74 -14.38
N ARG A 218 4.80 17.07 -14.39
CA ARG A 218 5.07 17.90 -15.56
C ARG A 218 6.56 17.90 -15.92
N LYS A 219 7.44 17.98 -14.93
CA LYS A 219 8.89 17.90 -15.16
C LYS A 219 9.34 16.59 -15.81
N TYR A 220 8.73 15.45 -15.40
CA TYR A 220 9.01 14.16 -16.02
C TYR A 220 8.51 14.11 -17.48
N GLN A 221 7.29 14.59 -17.76
CA GLN A 221 6.71 14.60 -19.10
C GLN A 221 7.47 15.53 -20.06
N GLU A 222 7.83 16.73 -19.64
CA GLU A 222 8.60 17.69 -20.45
C GLU A 222 9.97 17.13 -20.87
N ARG A 223 10.55 16.21 -20.07
CA ARG A 223 11.83 15.55 -20.39
C ARG A 223 11.68 14.41 -21.38
N ASP A 224 10.62 13.61 -21.27
CA ASP A 224 10.33 12.53 -22.23
C ASP A 224 10.10 13.11 -23.63
N ASP A 225 9.50 14.31 -23.73
CA ASP A 225 9.28 15.01 -25.01
C ASP A 225 10.58 15.59 -25.60
N ASP A 226 11.61 15.86 -24.78
CA ASP A 226 12.91 16.36 -25.20
C ASP A 226 13.92 15.25 -25.58
N GLU A 227 13.65 13.98 -25.30
CA GLU A 227 14.46 12.88 -25.83
C GLU A 227 14.25 12.78 -27.36
N PRO A 228 15.31 12.89 -28.16
CA PRO A 228 15.17 12.77 -29.62
C PRO A 228 14.64 11.38 -29.95
N GLU A 229 13.51 11.36 -30.65
CA GLU A 229 12.92 10.14 -31.19
C GLU A 229 14.01 9.36 -31.96
N TYR A 230 14.48 8.26 -31.38
CA TYR A 230 15.54 7.45 -31.94
C TYR A 230 14.99 6.78 -33.20
N ASP A 231 15.22 7.42 -34.35
CA ASP A 231 14.83 6.86 -35.63
C ASP A 231 15.55 5.55 -35.89
N LEU A 232 14.93 4.45 -35.47
CA LEU A 232 15.43 3.09 -35.72
C LEU A 232 15.54 2.78 -37.23
N THR A 233 14.86 3.56 -38.08
CA THR A 233 14.90 3.34 -39.54
C THR A 233 16.23 3.82 -40.15
N SER A 234 16.94 4.73 -39.47
CA SER A 234 18.25 5.22 -39.91
C SER A 234 19.36 4.16 -39.89
N LYS A 235 19.17 3.06 -39.17
CA LYS A 235 20.15 1.94 -39.09
C LYS A 235 20.04 0.94 -40.25
N PHE A 236 19.02 1.06 -41.09
CA PHE A 236 18.81 0.14 -42.20
C PHE A 236 18.77 0.89 -43.52
N THR A 237 19.27 0.25 -44.57
CA THR A 237 19.07 0.70 -45.94
C THR A 237 17.65 0.29 -46.42
N PRO A 238 17.09 0.88 -47.49
CA PRO A 238 15.78 0.53 -48.01
C PRO A 238 15.59 -0.95 -48.36
N ASP A 239 16.68 -1.69 -48.49
CA ASP A 239 16.69 -3.15 -48.72
C ASP A 239 16.83 -3.95 -47.43
N GLY A 240 16.72 -3.33 -46.26
CA GLY A 240 16.71 -3.98 -44.94
C GLY A 240 18.08 -4.42 -44.42
N LYS A 241 19.19 -4.00 -45.05
CA LYS A 241 20.54 -4.34 -44.57
C LYS A 241 21.06 -3.31 -43.58
N ARG A 242 21.80 -3.78 -42.57
CA ARG A 242 22.45 -2.94 -41.57
C ARG A 242 23.53 -2.08 -42.21
N ARG A 243 23.55 -0.77 -42.05
CA ARG A 243 24.65 0.08 -42.46
C ARG A 243 25.94 -0.29 -41.70
N GLN A 244 27.00 -0.64 -42.42
CA GLN A 244 28.33 -0.80 -41.83
C GLN A 244 28.98 0.59 -41.77
N TRP A 245 29.48 0.93 -40.60
CA TRP A 245 30.34 2.09 -40.35
C TRP A 245 31.78 1.67 -40.44
#